data_b56b20e69d8b91d4dcd0c0c6846ca58c
#
_entry.id   b56b20e69d8b91d4dcd0c0c6846ca58c
#
_cell.length_a   1.000
_cell.length_b   1.000
_cell.length_c   1.000
_cell.angle_alpha   90.00
_cell.angle_beta   90.00
_cell.angle_gamma   90.00
#
_symmetry.space_group_name_H-M   'P 1'
#
loop_
_entity.id
_entity.type
_entity.pdbx_description
1 polymer ?
#
loop_
_entity_poly.entity_id
_entity_poly.type
_entity_poly.pdbx_seq_one_letter_code
_entity_poly.pdbx_strand_id
1 'polypeptide(L)'
;MSERILFVDRDGTILEEPHDFQVDSFEKMRFVEGVLPALKALREAGWKLVMVSNQDGLGTASFPTETFKGPHELMMQILESQGAHFDEVLICPHMPGEGCSCRKPNTGLVKQYLRRGVLDKHNSYVIGDRETDLTLAKNMGLTGLRVGPDGQSWAAIEKRLLESLPAAPAQPIRDRHSAVERVTKETQISVEVWLDRSGENDISTGIGFFDHMLDQIAVHGGIRLHLHAKGDLQIDDHHTVEDVGLALGEALRLALGDKRGIRRFGFLLPMDEALARCALDISGRPYLTFKAKFKHRHVGDLSTEMIEHFFRSLSQTLGITLNLKAKGGNDHHCLQYTLSDKSG
;
A
#
# COMPACT_ATOMS: atom_id res chain seq x y z
N MET A 1 14.70 14.31 16.78
CA MET A 1 14.92 12.89 17.12
C MET A 1 15.87 12.35 16.07
N SER A 2 16.81 11.48 16.45
CA SER A 2 17.68 10.79 15.48
C SER A 2 16.85 9.80 14.66
N GLU A 3 17.20 9.64 13.38
CA GLU A 3 16.44 8.84 12.43
C GLU A 3 17.05 7.45 12.28
N ARG A 4 16.21 6.44 12.12
CA ARG A 4 16.61 5.07 11.76
C ARG A 4 16.71 4.99 10.25
N ILE A 5 17.89 4.64 9.74
CA ILE A 5 18.18 4.65 8.31
C ILE A 5 18.80 3.32 7.89
N LEU A 6 18.31 2.77 6.79
CA LEU A 6 18.94 1.67 6.07
C LEU A 6 19.64 2.25 4.83
N PHE A 7 20.95 2.15 4.81
CA PHE A 7 21.76 2.44 3.64
C PHE A 7 21.88 1.17 2.82
N VAL A 8 21.28 1.14 1.65
CA VAL A 8 21.12 -0.08 0.86
C VAL A 8 21.89 0.06 -0.45
N ASP A 9 22.74 -0.90 -0.76
CA ASP A 9 23.38 -0.96 -2.07
C ASP A 9 22.38 -1.38 -3.15
N ARG A 10 22.72 -1.14 -4.40
CA ARG A 10 21.86 -1.43 -5.57
C ARG A 10 22.17 -2.79 -6.18
N ASP A 11 23.35 -2.95 -6.76
CA ASP A 11 23.72 -4.12 -7.55
C ASP A 11 24.24 -5.24 -6.63
N GLY A 12 23.80 -6.48 -6.85
CA GLY A 12 24.02 -7.59 -5.92
C GLY A 12 23.15 -7.56 -4.65
N THR A 13 22.38 -6.48 -4.45
CA THR A 13 21.61 -6.25 -3.20
C THR A 13 20.14 -6.05 -3.47
N ILE A 14 19.74 -5.07 -4.29
CA ILE A 14 18.36 -4.87 -4.75
C ILE A 14 18.15 -5.60 -6.07
N LEU A 15 19.05 -5.43 -7.02
CA LEU A 15 19.10 -6.14 -8.29
C LEU A 15 20.22 -7.18 -8.24
N GLU A 16 20.00 -8.32 -8.88
CA GLU A 16 21.07 -9.30 -9.14
C GLU A 16 22.18 -8.65 -9.96
N GLU A 17 23.42 -8.94 -9.62
CA GLU A 17 24.56 -8.41 -10.35
C GLU A 17 24.82 -9.22 -11.62
N PRO A 18 24.79 -8.62 -12.81
CA PRO A 18 25.14 -9.31 -14.05
C PRO A 18 26.64 -9.55 -14.15
N HIS A 19 27.06 -10.47 -15.03
CA HIS A 19 28.47 -10.87 -15.19
C HIS A 19 29.40 -9.73 -15.57
N ASP A 20 28.90 -8.69 -16.23
CA ASP A 20 29.64 -7.50 -16.62
C ASP A 20 29.55 -6.35 -15.61
N PHE A 21 28.93 -6.59 -14.45
CA PHE A 21 28.77 -5.66 -13.34
C PHE A 21 27.99 -4.37 -13.67
N GLN A 22 27.24 -4.34 -14.78
CA GLN A 22 26.46 -3.17 -15.19
C GLN A 22 25.02 -3.55 -15.53
N VAL A 23 24.04 -3.01 -14.80
CA VAL A 23 22.63 -3.11 -15.17
C VAL A 23 22.31 -1.92 -16.08
N ASP A 24 22.62 -2.07 -17.36
CA ASP A 24 22.55 -1.07 -18.42
C ASP A 24 21.42 -1.31 -19.43
N SER A 25 20.61 -2.36 -19.20
CA SER A 25 19.42 -2.66 -20.00
C SER A 25 18.32 -3.30 -19.17
N PHE A 26 17.09 -3.25 -19.68
CA PHE A 26 15.93 -3.86 -19.00
C PHE A 26 16.04 -5.39 -18.92
N GLU A 27 16.69 -6.04 -19.87
CA GLU A 27 16.91 -7.49 -19.90
C GLU A 27 17.78 -7.98 -18.75
N LYS A 28 18.66 -7.10 -18.22
CA LYS A 28 19.53 -7.40 -17.08
C LYS A 28 18.86 -7.16 -15.72
N MET A 29 17.70 -6.52 -15.71
CA MET A 29 16.99 -6.27 -14.46
C MET A 29 16.40 -7.55 -13.88
N ARG A 30 16.91 -7.96 -12.74
CA ARG A 30 16.38 -9.06 -11.91
C ARG A 30 16.41 -8.58 -10.46
N PHE A 31 15.29 -8.59 -9.79
CA PHE A 31 15.27 -8.31 -8.35
C PHE A 31 15.81 -9.50 -7.56
N VAL A 32 16.63 -9.22 -6.56
CA VAL A 32 17.05 -10.23 -5.59
C VAL A 32 15.83 -10.76 -4.87
N GLU A 33 15.80 -12.10 -4.66
CA GLU A 33 14.67 -12.77 -4.04
C GLU A 33 14.34 -12.17 -2.64
N GLY A 34 13.07 -11.86 -2.43
CA GLY A 34 12.55 -11.34 -1.16
C GLY A 34 12.84 -9.86 -0.90
N VAL A 35 13.54 -9.14 -1.77
CA VAL A 35 13.91 -7.72 -1.52
C VAL A 35 12.70 -6.81 -1.44
N LEU A 36 11.71 -6.96 -2.32
CA LEU A 36 10.54 -6.07 -2.38
C LEU A 36 9.69 -6.17 -1.10
N PRO A 37 9.25 -7.35 -0.64
CA PRO A 37 8.50 -7.45 0.61
C PRO A 37 9.31 -7.03 1.83
N ALA A 38 10.62 -7.34 1.88
CA ALA A 38 11.47 -6.95 3.00
C ALA A 38 11.64 -5.43 3.12
N LEU A 39 11.95 -4.73 2.01
CA LEU A 39 12.09 -3.27 2.03
C LEU A 39 10.76 -2.59 2.38
N LYS A 40 9.63 -3.11 1.90
CA LYS A 40 8.29 -2.64 2.28
C LYS A 40 8.09 -2.76 3.79
N ALA A 41 8.27 -3.96 4.35
CA ALA A 41 8.06 -4.22 5.79
C ALA A 41 8.96 -3.34 6.67
N LEU A 42 10.24 -3.19 6.30
CA LEU A 42 11.19 -2.34 7.01
C LEU A 42 10.81 -0.85 6.92
N ARG A 43 10.31 -0.41 5.77
CA ARG A 43 9.79 0.95 5.59
C ARG A 43 8.57 1.20 6.48
N GLU A 44 7.62 0.27 6.51
CA GLU A 44 6.43 0.32 7.36
C GLU A 44 6.78 0.30 8.85
N ALA A 45 7.84 -0.38 9.23
CA ALA A 45 8.38 -0.38 10.59
C ALA A 45 9.13 0.93 10.95
N GLY A 46 9.22 1.89 10.02
CA GLY A 46 9.69 3.25 10.25
C GLY A 46 11.18 3.50 9.97
N TRP A 47 11.85 2.66 9.20
CA TRP A 47 13.15 3.00 8.65
C TRP A 47 13.02 3.92 7.43
N LYS A 48 13.91 4.90 7.34
CA LYS A 48 14.19 5.59 6.08
C LYS A 48 15.11 4.74 5.22
N LEU A 49 14.87 4.74 3.91
CA LEU A 49 15.69 4.01 2.95
C LEU A 49 16.55 5.00 2.17
N VAL A 50 17.87 4.78 2.17
CA VAL A 50 18.83 5.57 1.40
C VAL A 50 19.65 4.61 0.54
N MET A 51 19.58 4.77 -0.78
CA MET A 51 20.41 4.00 -1.70
C MET A 51 21.82 4.55 -1.74
N VAL A 52 22.84 3.70 -1.64
CA VAL A 52 24.25 4.09 -1.76
C VAL A 52 24.96 3.12 -2.69
N SER A 53 25.21 3.55 -3.93
CA SER A 53 25.73 2.67 -4.98
C SER A 53 27.03 3.22 -5.62
N ASN A 54 27.95 2.33 -5.91
CA ASN A 54 29.07 2.60 -6.80
C ASN A 54 28.70 2.17 -8.21
N GLN A 55 28.67 3.09 -9.16
CA GLN A 55 28.39 2.85 -10.58
C GLN A 55 29.63 3.19 -11.39
N ASP A 56 30.51 2.20 -11.51
CA ASP A 56 31.86 2.39 -12.07
C ASP A 56 31.83 2.90 -13.50
N GLY A 57 32.36 4.10 -13.72
CA GLY A 57 32.42 4.73 -15.03
C GLY A 57 31.10 5.28 -15.57
N LEU A 58 30.08 5.45 -14.73
CA LEU A 58 28.80 6.05 -15.14
C LEU A 58 29.03 7.45 -15.74
N GLY A 59 28.49 7.67 -16.94
CA GLY A 59 28.67 8.89 -17.72
C GLY A 59 29.87 8.85 -18.68
N THR A 60 30.62 7.74 -18.72
CA THR A 60 31.69 7.51 -19.70
C THR A 60 31.20 6.72 -20.92
N ALA A 61 32.05 6.52 -21.90
CA ALA A 61 31.76 5.71 -23.08
C ALA A 61 31.52 4.21 -22.73
N SER A 62 32.13 3.71 -21.63
CA SER A 62 31.97 2.33 -21.17
C SER A 62 30.68 2.12 -20.40
N PHE A 63 30.06 3.17 -19.82
CA PHE A 63 28.78 3.12 -19.14
C PHE A 63 28.01 4.43 -19.34
N PRO A 64 27.36 4.62 -20.49
CA PRO A 64 26.61 5.84 -20.80
C PRO A 64 25.45 6.06 -19.82
N THR A 65 25.21 7.31 -19.45
CA THR A 65 24.10 7.67 -18.54
C THR A 65 22.74 7.23 -19.07
N GLU A 66 22.55 7.27 -20.38
CA GLU A 66 21.32 6.91 -21.07
C GLU A 66 20.95 5.43 -20.87
N THR A 67 21.96 4.55 -20.87
CA THR A 67 21.73 3.10 -20.67
C THR A 67 21.45 2.76 -19.20
N PHE A 68 21.99 3.50 -18.26
CA PHE A 68 21.71 3.37 -16.83
C PHE A 68 20.32 3.89 -16.45
N LYS A 69 19.93 5.04 -17.03
CA LYS A 69 18.77 5.81 -16.58
C LYS A 69 17.45 5.01 -16.66
N GLY A 70 17.17 4.39 -17.81
CA GLY A 70 15.93 3.65 -18.02
C GLY A 70 15.71 2.52 -17.01
N PRO A 71 16.63 1.56 -16.88
CA PRO A 71 16.54 0.50 -15.87
C PRO A 71 16.46 1.02 -14.44
N HIS A 72 17.24 2.06 -14.11
CA HIS A 72 17.20 2.64 -12.77
C HIS A 72 15.84 3.28 -12.45
N GLU A 73 15.29 4.07 -13.34
CA GLU A 73 13.96 4.70 -13.15
C GLU A 73 12.86 3.65 -13.02
N LEU A 74 12.90 2.60 -13.84
CA LEU A 74 11.92 1.51 -13.74
C LEU A 74 12.05 0.77 -12.40
N MET A 75 13.26 0.47 -11.94
CA MET A 75 13.48 -0.13 -10.62
C MET A 75 12.88 0.74 -9.52
N MET A 76 13.14 2.06 -9.54
CA MET A 76 12.60 2.99 -8.54
C MET A 76 11.07 3.05 -8.59
N GLN A 77 10.46 3.07 -9.77
CA GLN A 77 9.00 3.03 -9.92
C GLN A 77 8.39 1.74 -9.36
N ILE A 78 9.03 0.60 -9.61
CA ILE A 78 8.57 -0.69 -9.06
C ILE A 78 8.66 -0.67 -7.53
N LEU A 79 9.80 -0.25 -6.95
CA LEU A 79 9.99 -0.14 -5.51
C LEU A 79 8.94 0.77 -4.87
N GLU A 80 8.70 1.94 -5.45
CA GLU A 80 7.70 2.89 -4.97
C GLU A 80 6.29 2.32 -5.04
N SER A 81 5.93 1.65 -6.16
CA SER A 81 4.62 1.00 -6.33
C SER A 81 4.35 -0.09 -5.30
N GLN A 82 5.42 -0.74 -4.81
CA GLN A 82 5.34 -1.78 -3.78
C GLN A 82 5.45 -1.22 -2.35
N GLY A 83 5.54 0.11 -2.19
CA GLY A 83 5.65 0.75 -0.88
C GLY A 83 7.07 0.79 -0.30
N ALA A 84 8.08 0.43 -1.08
CA ALA A 84 9.50 0.48 -0.72
C ALA A 84 10.15 1.80 -1.19
N HIS A 85 9.54 2.94 -0.89
CA HIS A 85 10.03 4.27 -1.28
C HIS A 85 11.41 4.57 -0.68
N PHE A 86 12.36 5.02 -1.51
CA PHE A 86 13.65 5.52 -1.09
C PHE A 86 13.61 7.04 -0.88
N ASP A 87 14.08 7.49 0.29
CA ASP A 87 14.12 8.91 0.65
C ASP A 87 15.25 9.65 -0.10
N GLU A 88 16.34 8.94 -0.43
CA GLU A 88 17.47 9.51 -1.16
C GLU A 88 18.21 8.42 -1.96
N VAL A 89 18.78 8.80 -3.09
CA VAL A 89 19.61 7.96 -3.96
C VAL A 89 20.98 8.62 -4.14
N LEU A 90 22.02 7.96 -3.65
CA LEU A 90 23.41 8.44 -3.64
C LEU A 90 24.27 7.54 -4.53
N ILE A 91 24.81 8.10 -5.62
CA ILE A 91 25.57 7.35 -6.61
C ILE A 91 26.97 7.93 -6.74
N CYS A 92 27.97 7.06 -6.67
CA CYS A 92 29.33 7.38 -7.05
C CYS A 92 29.63 6.90 -8.47
N PRO A 93 29.94 7.77 -9.44
CA PRO A 93 30.25 7.39 -10.82
C PRO A 93 31.70 7.00 -11.06
N HIS A 94 32.59 7.19 -10.09
CA HIS A 94 34.03 7.09 -10.27
C HIS A 94 34.53 5.66 -10.32
N MET A 95 35.56 5.44 -11.16
CA MET A 95 36.27 4.17 -11.24
C MET A 95 37.10 3.89 -10.00
N PRO A 96 37.40 2.59 -9.70
CA PRO A 96 38.43 2.26 -8.71
C PRO A 96 39.77 2.94 -9.03
N GLY A 97 40.41 3.54 -8.02
CA GLY A 97 41.72 4.19 -8.19
C GLY A 97 41.69 5.68 -8.50
N GLU A 98 40.55 6.29 -8.81
CA GLU A 98 40.44 7.75 -9.04
C GLU A 98 40.56 8.60 -7.75
N GLY A 99 40.64 7.98 -6.56
CA GLY A 99 40.91 8.67 -5.30
C GLY A 99 39.78 9.58 -4.82
N CYS A 100 38.52 9.40 -5.31
CA CYS A 100 37.39 10.21 -4.90
C CYS A 100 36.96 9.89 -3.45
N SER A 101 36.36 10.87 -2.79
CA SER A 101 35.82 10.69 -1.43
C SER A 101 34.46 10.04 -1.38
N CYS A 102 33.76 9.88 -2.52
CA CYS A 102 32.39 9.41 -2.61
C CYS A 102 32.25 7.90 -2.81
N ARG A 103 33.27 7.24 -3.42
CA ARG A 103 33.22 5.79 -3.67
C ARG A 103 33.27 5.00 -2.35
N LYS A 104 32.32 4.08 -2.16
CA LYS A 104 32.38 3.11 -1.04
C LYS A 104 33.73 2.36 -1.08
N PRO A 105 34.43 2.20 0.07
CA PRO A 105 33.98 2.42 1.44
C PRO A 105 34.15 3.83 2.00
N ASN A 106 34.48 4.84 1.19
CA ASN A 106 34.56 6.22 1.66
C ASN A 106 33.16 6.77 2.02
N THR A 107 33.14 7.68 2.98
CA THR A 107 31.89 8.22 3.55
C THR A 107 31.42 9.53 2.90
N GLY A 108 32.02 9.94 1.77
CA GLY A 108 31.74 11.23 1.14
C GLY A 108 30.25 11.43 0.78
N LEU A 109 29.59 10.40 0.21
CA LEU A 109 28.16 10.45 -0.14
C LEU A 109 27.25 10.55 1.09
N VAL A 110 27.64 9.95 2.20
CA VAL A 110 26.81 9.85 3.40
C VAL A 110 27.21 10.83 4.49
N LYS A 111 28.09 11.78 4.19
CA LYS A 111 28.66 12.75 5.15
C LYS A 111 27.61 13.55 5.92
N GLN A 112 26.49 13.86 5.29
CA GLN A 112 25.37 14.58 5.92
C GLN A 112 24.74 13.81 7.08
N TYR A 113 24.70 12.48 6.99
CA TYR A 113 24.12 11.60 8.01
C TYR A 113 25.04 11.42 9.21
N LEU A 114 26.35 11.68 9.06
CA LEU A 114 27.32 11.55 10.14
C LEU A 114 27.34 12.76 11.11
N ARG A 115 26.54 13.78 10.83
CA ARG A 115 26.37 14.93 11.74
C ARG A 115 25.70 14.48 13.02
N ARG A 116 26.13 15.09 14.15
CA ARG A 116 25.60 14.74 15.48
C ARG A 116 24.05 14.90 15.53
N GLY A 117 23.37 13.87 15.98
CA GLY A 117 21.92 13.89 16.21
C GLY A 117 21.05 13.55 15.00
N VAL A 118 21.63 13.33 13.82
CA VAL A 118 20.88 12.94 12.61
C VAL A 118 20.57 11.45 12.64
N LEU A 119 21.58 10.62 12.88
CA LEU A 119 21.52 9.16 12.73
C LEU A 119 21.33 8.47 14.07
N ASP A 120 20.35 7.59 14.17
CA ASP A 120 20.27 6.58 15.25
C ASP A 120 21.22 5.43 14.91
N LYS A 121 22.43 5.49 15.47
CA LYS A 121 23.49 4.53 15.16
C LYS A 121 23.20 3.09 15.64
N HIS A 122 22.34 2.91 16.62
CA HIS A 122 21.97 1.58 17.12
C HIS A 122 20.98 0.87 16.20
N ASN A 123 20.10 1.64 15.57
CA ASN A 123 19.01 1.14 14.74
C ASN A 123 19.16 1.53 13.25
N SER A 124 20.38 1.90 12.83
CA SER A 124 20.70 2.15 11.43
C SER A 124 21.74 1.14 10.94
N TYR A 125 21.63 0.75 9.68
CA TYR A 125 22.44 -0.33 9.12
C TYR A 125 22.88 0.02 7.70
N VAL A 126 23.97 -0.60 7.26
CA VAL A 126 24.37 -0.65 5.85
C VAL A 126 24.10 -2.08 5.36
N ILE A 127 23.38 -2.22 4.26
CA ILE A 127 23.01 -3.51 3.65
C ILE A 127 23.64 -3.56 2.26
N GLY A 128 24.45 -4.56 1.99
CA GLY A 128 25.13 -4.74 0.71
C GLY A 128 25.70 -6.14 0.57
N ASP A 129 26.13 -6.50 -0.64
CA ASP A 129 26.69 -7.80 -0.97
C ASP A 129 28.22 -7.85 -0.87
N ARG A 130 28.89 -6.69 -0.90
CA ARG A 130 30.33 -6.57 -0.99
C ARG A 130 31.00 -6.15 0.31
N GLU A 131 32.30 -6.46 0.41
CA GLU A 131 33.15 -6.04 1.55
C GLU A 131 33.24 -4.51 1.68
N THR A 132 33.10 -3.78 0.55
CA THR A 132 33.07 -2.31 0.54
C THR A 132 31.88 -1.75 1.32
N ASP A 133 30.76 -2.43 1.35
CA ASP A 133 29.55 -2.03 2.09
C ASP A 133 29.74 -2.25 3.59
N LEU A 134 30.29 -3.40 3.95
CA LEU A 134 30.61 -3.72 5.36
C LEU A 134 31.67 -2.76 5.92
N THR A 135 32.64 -2.40 5.10
CA THR A 135 33.67 -1.41 5.47
C THR A 135 33.09 -0.01 5.56
N LEU A 136 32.16 0.36 4.66
CA LEU A 136 31.38 1.62 4.77
C LEU A 136 30.63 1.67 6.09
N ALA A 137 29.92 0.59 6.45
CA ALA A 137 29.24 0.50 7.74
C ALA A 137 30.17 0.77 8.91
N LYS A 138 31.33 0.12 8.93
CA LYS A 138 32.36 0.33 9.95
C LYS A 138 32.85 1.78 10.01
N ASN A 139 33.09 2.41 8.85
CA ASN A 139 33.53 3.80 8.72
C ASN A 139 32.45 4.79 9.22
N MET A 140 31.17 4.43 9.10
CA MET A 140 30.04 5.20 9.63
C MET A 140 29.79 4.93 11.12
N GLY A 141 30.40 3.90 11.70
CA GLY A 141 30.12 3.41 13.06
C GLY A 141 28.75 2.72 13.17
N LEU A 142 28.37 2.00 12.11
CA LEU A 142 27.12 1.24 11.98
C LEU A 142 27.40 -0.27 11.88
N THR A 143 26.34 -1.07 12.01
CA THR A 143 26.38 -2.49 11.69
C THR A 143 26.15 -2.72 10.20
N GLY A 144 27.04 -3.47 9.54
CA GLY A 144 26.88 -3.94 8.17
C GLY A 144 26.16 -5.28 8.13
N LEU A 145 25.25 -5.45 7.20
CA LEU A 145 24.53 -6.70 6.92
C LEU A 145 24.83 -7.14 5.50
N ARG A 146 25.44 -8.30 5.36
CA ARG A 146 25.77 -8.86 4.05
C ARG A 146 24.58 -9.62 3.47
N VAL A 147 24.21 -9.31 2.21
CA VAL A 147 23.20 -10.01 1.41
C VAL A 147 23.87 -11.00 0.46
N GLY A 148 23.18 -12.05 0.08
CA GLY A 148 23.62 -12.94 -0.98
C GLY A 148 24.09 -14.32 -0.49
N PRO A 149 24.72 -15.13 -1.38
CA PRO A 149 25.08 -16.53 -1.09
C PRO A 149 26.01 -16.69 0.14
N ASP A 150 26.93 -15.77 0.33
CA ASP A 150 27.85 -15.75 1.46
C ASP A 150 27.36 -14.90 2.63
N GLY A 151 26.10 -14.49 2.60
CA GLY A 151 25.48 -13.61 3.58
C GLY A 151 24.12 -14.11 4.06
N GLN A 152 23.21 -13.19 4.23
CA GLN A 152 21.84 -13.44 4.67
C GLN A 152 20.86 -13.23 3.49
N SER A 153 19.74 -13.97 3.51
CA SER A 153 18.61 -13.63 2.63
C SER A 153 17.90 -12.36 3.12
N TRP A 154 17.19 -11.69 2.23
CA TRP A 154 16.37 -10.53 2.60
C TRP A 154 15.33 -10.87 3.68
N ALA A 155 14.73 -12.06 3.62
CA ALA A 155 13.80 -12.51 4.66
C ALA A 155 14.47 -12.65 6.04
N ALA A 156 15.73 -13.10 6.09
CA ALA A 156 16.48 -13.20 7.33
C ALA A 156 16.87 -11.81 7.89
N ILE A 157 17.24 -10.88 7.01
CA ILE A 157 17.54 -9.49 7.38
C ILE A 157 16.28 -8.80 7.90
N GLU A 158 15.16 -8.89 7.18
CA GLU A 158 13.87 -8.36 7.61
C GLU A 158 13.52 -8.85 9.01
N LYS A 159 13.49 -10.18 9.20
CA LYS A 159 13.17 -10.78 10.50
C LYS A 159 14.08 -10.25 11.60
N ARG A 160 15.40 -10.26 11.39
CA ARG A 160 16.40 -9.78 12.35
C ARG A 160 16.17 -8.32 12.74
N LEU A 161 15.90 -7.46 11.76
CA LEU A 161 15.74 -6.03 12.01
C LEU A 161 14.40 -5.73 12.72
N LEU A 162 13.32 -6.41 12.35
CA LEU A 162 12.03 -6.26 13.02
C LEU A 162 12.09 -6.75 14.46
N GLU A 163 12.77 -7.86 14.73
CA GLU A 163 12.99 -8.41 16.08
C GLU A 163 13.91 -7.52 16.94
N SER A 164 14.82 -6.75 16.33
CA SER A 164 15.73 -5.84 17.06
C SER A 164 15.05 -4.56 17.53
N LEU A 165 13.89 -4.24 16.95
CA LEU A 165 13.13 -3.11 17.44
C LEU A 165 12.62 -3.39 18.85
N PRO A 166 12.73 -2.40 19.79
CA PRO A 166 11.97 -2.52 21.02
C PRO A 166 10.53 -2.82 20.62
N ALA A 167 9.95 -3.86 21.24
CA ALA A 167 8.54 -4.17 20.99
C ALA A 167 7.79 -2.83 20.98
N ALA A 168 7.27 -2.46 19.82
CA ALA A 168 6.51 -1.23 19.72
C ALA A 168 5.57 -1.27 20.91
N PRO A 169 5.48 -0.23 21.76
CA PRO A 169 4.50 -0.23 22.83
C PRO A 169 3.22 -0.62 22.11
N ALA A 170 2.66 -1.77 22.52
CA ALA A 170 1.51 -2.33 21.84
C ALA A 170 0.59 -1.15 21.64
N GLN A 171 0.51 -0.64 20.42
CA GLN A 171 -0.40 0.48 20.14
C GLN A 171 -1.70 -0.09 20.65
N PRO A 172 -2.35 0.54 21.63
CA PRO A 172 -3.62 0.03 22.11
C PRO A 172 -4.37 -0.30 20.85
N ILE A 173 -4.69 -1.60 20.67
CA ILE A 173 -5.40 -2.06 19.46
C ILE A 173 -6.50 -1.02 19.34
N ARG A 174 -6.37 -0.10 18.38
CA ARG A 174 -7.41 0.89 18.14
C ARG A 174 -8.55 0.05 17.65
N ASP A 175 -9.38 -0.37 18.58
CA ASP A 175 -10.61 -1.09 18.28
C ASP A 175 -11.52 -0.05 17.62
N ARG A 176 -11.21 0.22 16.33
CA ARG A 176 -12.00 1.17 15.55
C ARG A 176 -13.35 0.53 15.28
N HIS A 177 -14.23 0.75 16.22
CA HIS A 177 -15.55 0.18 16.29
C HIS A 177 -16.59 1.28 16.41
N SER A 178 -17.73 1.08 15.81
CA SER A 178 -18.91 1.93 15.99
C SER A 178 -20.18 1.13 15.78
N ALA A 179 -21.25 1.59 16.43
CA ALA A 179 -22.59 1.13 16.20
C ALA A 179 -23.51 2.33 15.89
N VAL A 180 -24.38 2.17 14.91
CA VAL A 180 -25.36 3.17 14.46
C VAL A 180 -26.72 2.52 14.34
N GLU A 181 -27.72 3.18 14.89
CA GLU A 181 -29.13 2.87 14.65
C GLU A 181 -29.78 3.99 13.85
N ARG A 182 -30.50 3.65 12.82
CA ARG A 182 -31.28 4.58 12.00
C ARG A 182 -32.72 4.09 11.90
N VAL A 183 -33.64 4.92 12.33
CA VAL A 183 -35.08 4.62 12.30
C VAL A 183 -35.79 5.75 11.56
N THR A 184 -36.51 5.41 10.52
CA THR A 184 -37.41 6.31 9.78
C THR A 184 -38.83 5.80 9.87
N LYS A 185 -39.73 6.31 9.08
CA LYS A 185 -41.10 5.75 8.96
C LYS A 185 -41.10 4.49 8.09
N GLU A 186 -40.16 4.41 7.16
CA GLU A 186 -40.09 3.39 6.14
C GLU A 186 -39.10 2.27 6.51
N THR A 187 -38.05 2.59 7.31
CA THR A 187 -36.95 1.66 7.60
C THR A 187 -36.53 1.65 9.06
N GLN A 188 -36.00 0.50 9.50
CA GLN A 188 -35.30 0.33 10.76
C GLN A 188 -33.98 -0.39 10.47
N ILE A 189 -32.85 0.25 10.76
CA ILE A 189 -31.52 -0.24 10.40
C ILE A 189 -30.61 -0.18 11.61
N SER A 190 -29.88 -1.25 11.86
CA SER A 190 -28.76 -1.30 12.81
C SER A 190 -27.49 -1.69 12.08
N VAL A 191 -26.42 -0.95 12.30
CA VAL A 191 -25.10 -1.22 11.72
C VAL A 191 -24.06 -1.21 12.83
N GLU A 192 -23.24 -2.25 12.90
CA GLU A 192 -22.09 -2.32 13.78
C GLU A 192 -20.87 -2.75 12.97
N VAL A 193 -19.78 -1.98 13.04
CA VAL A 193 -18.57 -2.18 12.23
C VAL A 193 -17.31 -2.17 13.07
N TRP A 194 -16.40 -3.12 12.82
CA TRP A 194 -15.06 -3.21 13.39
C TRP A 194 -14.05 -3.16 12.25
N LEU A 195 -13.23 -2.11 12.19
CA LEU A 195 -12.26 -1.89 11.11
C LEU A 195 -10.94 -2.64 11.32
N ASP A 196 -10.66 -3.08 12.53
CA ASP A 196 -9.39 -3.74 12.89
C ASP A 196 -9.58 -5.23 13.23
N ARG A 197 -10.75 -5.78 12.94
CA ARG A 197 -11.09 -7.19 13.20
C ARG A 197 -11.74 -7.79 11.97
N SER A 198 -11.24 -8.93 11.53
CA SER A 198 -11.94 -9.84 10.64
C SER A 198 -12.75 -10.84 11.46
N GLY A 199 -13.81 -11.40 10.90
CA GLY A 199 -14.63 -12.40 11.57
C GLY A 199 -15.87 -12.72 10.75
N GLU A 200 -16.79 -13.43 11.37
CA GLU A 200 -18.07 -13.74 10.75
C GLU A 200 -18.93 -12.47 10.64
N ASN A 201 -19.38 -12.18 9.44
CA ASN A 201 -20.32 -11.09 9.17
C ASN A 201 -21.75 -11.58 9.45
N ASP A 202 -22.62 -10.66 9.86
CA ASP A 202 -24.04 -10.93 10.06
C ASP A 202 -24.84 -9.84 9.34
N ILE A 203 -25.32 -10.16 8.13
CA ILE A 203 -25.93 -9.18 7.23
C ILE A 203 -27.29 -9.67 6.77
N SER A 204 -28.32 -8.86 6.97
CA SER A 204 -29.68 -9.14 6.55
C SER A 204 -30.45 -7.85 6.25
N THR A 205 -30.66 -7.56 4.97
CA THR A 205 -31.44 -6.40 4.50
C THR A 205 -32.78 -6.80 3.95
N GLY A 206 -33.02 -8.11 3.76
CA GLY A 206 -34.17 -8.65 3.05
C GLY A 206 -34.00 -8.62 1.53
N ILE A 207 -32.88 -8.16 0.99
CA ILE A 207 -32.53 -8.15 -0.43
C ILE A 207 -31.26 -9.03 -0.57
N GLY A 208 -31.43 -10.28 -0.98
CA GLY A 208 -30.36 -11.29 -0.91
C GLY A 208 -29.12 -10.94 -1.72
N PHE A 209 -29.29 -10.32 -2.89
CA PHE A 209 -28.14 -9.88 -3.69
C PHE A 209 -27.41 -8.70 -3.04
N PHE A 210 -28.12 -7.81 -2.36
CA PHE A 210 -27.53 -6.69 -1.63
C PHE A 210 -26.75 -7.17 -0.41
N ASP A 211 -27.29 -8.16 0.32
CA ASP A 211 -26.62 -8.81 1.46
C ASP A 211 -25.28 -9.41 1.01
N HIS A 212 -25.28 -10.13 -0.12
CA HIS A 212 -24.07 -10.67 -0.72
C HIS A 212 -23.05 -9.57 -1.07
N MET A 213 -23.49 -8.45 -1.61
CA MET A 213 -22.60 -7.33 -1.97
C MET A 213 -21.98 -6.65 -0.74
N LEU A 214 -22.76 -6.46 0.32
CA LEU A 214 -22.28 -5.90 1.59
C LEU A 214 -21.28 -6.84 2.26
N ASP A 215 -21.49 -8.15 2.19
CA ASP A 215 -20.55 -9.16 2.67
C ASP A 215 -19.23 -9.09 1.89
N GLN A 216 -19.27 -8.92 0.56
CA GLN A 216 -18.06 -8.73 -0.25
C GLN A 216 -17.27 -7.47 0.17
N ILE A 217 -17.96 -6.37 0.48
CA ILE A 217 -17.29 -5.16 1.02
C ILE A 217 -16.58 -5.50 2.33
N ALA A 218 -17.23 -6.20 3.24
CA ALA A 218 -16.68 -6.53 4.54
C ALA A 218 -15.48 -7.50 4.43
N VAL A 219 -15.64 -8.60 3.67
CA VAL A 219 -14.60 -9.62 3.48
C VAL A 219 -13.36 -9.03 2.79
N HIS A 220 -13.55 -8.28 1.71
CA HIS A 220 -12.43 -7.70 0.97
C HIS A 220 -11.83 -6.47 1.64
N GLY A 221 -12.62 -5.73 2.42
CA GLY A 221 -12.14 -4.64 3.27
C GLY A 221 -11.43 -5.11 4.53
N GLY A 222 -11.40 -6.44 4.81
CA GLY A 222 -10.80 -6.98 6.03
C GLY A 222 -11.47 -6.50 7.32
N ILE A 223 -12.74 -6.11 7.24
CA ILE A 223 -13.54 -5.60 8.36
C ILE A 223 -14.59 -6.62 8.79
N ARG A 224 -15.10 -6.49 9.99
CA ARG A 224 -16.28 -7.23 10.44
C ARG A 224 -17.49 -6.30 10.40
N LEU A 225 -18.60 -6.80 9.86
CA LEU A 225 -19.84 -6.05 9.69
C LEU A 225 -21.03 -6.84 10.20
N HIS A 226 -21.80 -6.26 11.11
CA HIS A 226 -23.15 -6.67 11.44
C HIS A 226 -24.10 -5.58 10.94
N LEU A 227 -25.04 -5.96 10.07
CA LEU A 227 -25.97 -5.03 9.46
C LEU A 227 -27.33 -5.69 9.30
N HIS A 228 -28.32 -5.17 10.03
CA HIS A 228 -29.70 -5.60 9.90
C HIS A 228 -30.58 -4.44 9.47
N ALA A 229 -31.36 -4.65 8.44
CA ALA A 229 -32.32 -3.68 7.95
C ALA A 229 -33.70 -4.31 7.80
N LYS A 230 -34.72 -3.60 8.22
CA LYS A 230 -36.09 -3.89 7.96
C LYS A 230 -36.73 -2.68 7.29
N GLY A 231 -37.04 -2.80 6.02
CA GLY A 231 -37.67 -1.75 5.22
C GLY A 231 -39.00 -2.16 4.63
N ASP A 232 -39.61 -1.25 3.91
CA ASP A 232 -40.89 -1.37 3.23
C ASP A 232 -40.78 -2.03 1.84
N LEU A 233 -40.04 -3.16 1.76
CA LEU A 233 -39.76 -3.88 0.52
C LEU A 233 -41.01 -4.31 -0.30
N GLN A 234 -42.20 -4.27 0.32
CA GLN A 234 -43.47 -4.45 -0.39
C GLN A 234 -43.79 -3.27 -1.34
N ILE A 235 -43.10 -2.12 -1.18
CA ILE A 235 -43.19 -0.98 -2.08
C ILE A 235 -42.11 -1.12 -3.17
N ASP A 236 -40.84 -0.99 -2.77
CA ASP A 236 -39.66 -1.25 -3.58
C ASP A 236 -38.40 -1.34 -2.69
N ASP A 237 -37.23 -1.43 -3.30
CA ASP A 237 -35.92 -1.50 -2.61
C ASP A 237 -35.29 -0.14 -2.29
N HIS A 238 -35.93 0.97 -2.72
CA HIS A 238 -35.36 2.31 -2.69
C HIS A 238 -34.97 2.77 -1.26
N HIS A 239 -35.95 2.83 -0.37
CA HIS A 239 -35.73 3.32 0.99
C HIS A 239 -34.73 2.46 1.75
N THR A 240 -34.80 1.13 1.58
CA THR A 240 -33.90 0.20 2.26
C THR A 240 -32.46 0.40 1.81
N VAL A 241 -32.19 0.45 0.51
CA VAL A 241 -30.83 0.56 -0.04
C VAL A 241 -30.23 1.93 0.28
N GLU A 242 -31.01 3.00 0.14
CA GLU A 242 -30.54 4.36 0.45
C GLU A 242 -30.20 4.53 1.94
N ASP A 243 -31.09 4.13 2.82
CA ASP A 243 -30.92 4.26 4.26
C ASP A 243 -29.82 3.35 4.81
N VAL A 244 -29.62 2.15 4.24
CA VAL A 244 -28.45 1.30 4.52
C VAL A 244 -27.16 2.01 4.13
N GLY A 245 -27.11 2.65 2.97
CA GLY A 245 -25.97 3.44 2.52
C GLY A 245 -25.63 4.59 3.49
N LEU A 246 -26.67 5.31 3.97
CA LEU A 246 -26.51 6.39 4.95
C LEU A 246 -25.99 5.87 6.29
N ALA A 247 -26.60 4.79 6.84
CA ALA A 247 -26.23 4.23 8.13
C ALA A 247 -24.83 3.61 8.13
N LEU A 248 -24.47 2.85 7.08
CA LEU A 248 -23.15 2.26 6.92
C LEU A 248 -22.08 3.34 6.77
N GLY A 249 -22.33 4.37 5.97
CA GLY A 249 -21.39 5.49 5.79
C GLY A 249 -21.14 6.24 7.10
N GLU A 250 -22.17 6.44 7.91
CA GLU A 250 -22.04 7.04 9.23
C GLU A 250 -21.25 6.15 10.19
N ALA A 251 -21.54 4.85 10.24
CA ALA A 251 -20.81 3.90 11.07
C ALA A 251 -19.33 3.86 10.70
N LEU A 252 -18.99 3.75 9.42
CA LEU A 252 -17.60 3.80 8.95
C LEU A 252 -16.91 5.12 9.32
N ARG A 253 -17.58 6.25 9.17
CA ARG A 253 -17.05 7.58 9.55
C ARG A 253 -16.72 7.66 11.04
N LEU A 254 -17.60 7.17 11.89
CA LEU A 254 -17.42 7.15 13.34
C LEU A 254 -16.26 6.23 13.74
N ALA A 255 -16.19 5.02 13.16
CA ALA A 255 -15.11 4.08 13.41
C ALA A 255 -13.75 4.60 12.93
N LEU A 256 -13.67 5.30 11.79
CA LEU A 256 -12.44 5.92 11.29
C LEU A 256 -11.92 7.05 12.16
N GLY A 257 -12.78 7.73 12.92
CA GLY A 257 -12.40 8.78 13.83
C GLY A 257 -11.62 9.94 13.17
N ASP A 258 -10.44 10.23 13.70
CA ASP A 258 -9.58 11.34 13.24
C ASP A 258 -8.83 11.06 11.92
N LYS A 259 -8.96 9.86 11.37
CA LYS A 259 -8.35 9.40 10.10
C LYS A 259 -6.82 9.45 10.08
N ARG A 260 -6.15 9.49 11.22
CA ARG A 260 -4.69 9.48 11.31
C ARG A 260 -4.15 8.05 11.16
N GLY A 261 -3.06 7.91 10.41
CA GLY A 261 -2.36 6.63 10.24
C GLY A 261 -3.07 5.66 9.28
N ILE A 262 -4.04 6.12 8.48
CA ILE A 262 -4.68 5.34 7.43
C ILE A 262 -4.16 5.73 6.05
N ARG A 263 -4.19 4.78 5.12
CA ARG A 263 -4.03 5.07 3.68
C ARG A 263 -5.32 5.70 3.18
N ARG A 264 -5.20 6.85 2.51
CA ARG A 264 -6.33 7.70 2.17
C ARG A 264 -6.91 7.46 0.78
N PHE A 265 -6.16 6.79 -0.10
CA PHE A 265 -6.45 6.65 -1.54
C PHE A 265 -6.54 5.19 -2.01
N GLY A 266 -7.30 4.90 -3.05
CA GLY A 266 -7.48 3.56 -3.66
C GLY A 266 -7.90 3.60 -5.16
N PHE A 267 -8.22 2.65 -5.94
CA PHE A 267 -7.57 1.53 -6.64
C PHE A 267 -8.23 1.22 -7.99
N LEU A 268 -7.63 0.28 -8.75
CA LEU A 268 -8.10 -0.26 -10.03
C LEU A 268 -8.02 -1.81 -10.00
N LEU A 269 -9.11 -2.51 -10.35
CA LEU A 269 -9.15 -3.98 -10.39
C LEU A 269 -9.79 -4.51 -11.69
N PRO A 270 -9.17 -5.52 -12.38
CA PRO A 270 -9.79 -6.31 -13.44
C PRO A 270 -10.39 -7.61 -12.91
N MET A 271 -11.47 -8.11 -13.52
CA MET A 271 -11.98 -9.47 -13.39
C MET A 271 -12.58 -9.96 -14.68
N ASP A 272 -12.05 -11.04 -15.18
CA ASP A 272 -12.48 -11.64 -16.44
C ASP A 272 -12.71 -10.56 -17.51
N GLU A 273 -13.94 -10.45 -18.04
CA GLU A 273 -14.31 -9.44 -19.03
C GLU A 273 -14.69 -8.09 -18.42
N ALA A 274 -14.76 -7.96 -17.09
CA ALA A 274 -15.15 -6.73 -16.41
C ALA A 274 -13.94 -5.97 -15.87
N LEU A 275 -13.99 -4.67 -15.98
CA LEU A 275 -13.02 -3.74 -15.41
C LEU A 275 -13.75 -2.71 -14.56
N ALA A 276 -13.50 -2.71 -13.26
CA ALA A 276 -13.94 -1.66 -12.37
C ALA A 276 -12.76 -0.77 -11.96
N ARG A 277 -13.00 0.52 -11.98
CA ARG A 277 -12.09 1.56 -11.50
C ARG A 277 -12.77 2.27 -10.34
N CYS A 278 -12.19 2.15 -9.16
CA CYS A 278 -12.57 2.89 -7.98
C CYS A 278 -11.45 3.85 -7.60
N ALA A 279 -11.71 5.15 -7.62
CA ALA A 279 -10.81 6.16 -7.09
C ALA A 279 -11.49 6.82 -5.89
N LEU A 280 -10.92 6.58 -4.70
CA LEU A 280 -11.46 7.00 -3.42
C LEU A 280 -10.53 8.02 -2.76
N ASP A 281 -11.09 9.06 -2.14
CA ASP A 281 -10.38 9.95 -1.23
C ASP A 281 -11.24 10.23 0.02
N ILE A 282 -10.75 9.82 1.19
CA ILE A 282 -11.43 10.05 2.49
C ILE A 282 -11.17 11.49 2.97
N SER A 283 -11.51 12.46 2.12
CA SER A 283 -11.17 13.88 2.28
C SER A 283 -12.07 14.64 3.27
N GLY A 284 -13.19 14.07 3.69
CA GLY A 284 -14.25 14.79 4.39
C GLY A 284 -15.16 15.61 3.45
N ARG A 285 -14.97 15.52 2.13
CA ARG A 285 -15.76 16.22 1.11
C ARG A 285 -16.57 15.21 0.31
N PRO A 286 -17.87 15.06 0.56
CA PRO A 286 -18.70 14.09 -0.16
C PRO A 286 -18.84 14.48 -1.64
N TYR A 287 -18.51 13.56 -2.51
CA TYR A 287 -18.74 13.70 -3.95
C TYR A 287 -18.73 12.33 -4.62
N LEU A 288 -19.72 12.06 -5.46
CA LEU A 288 -19.80 10.84 -6.27
C LEU A 288 -19.75 11.14 -7.77
N THR A 289 -18.86 10.47 -8.47
CA THR A 289 -18.95 10.27 -9.92
C THR A 289 -19.21 8.80 -10.16
N PHE A 290 -20.35 8.46 -10.74
CA PHE A 290 -20.73 7.09 -11.05
C PHE A 290 -20.86 6.91 -12.57
N LYS A 291 -20.12 5.97 -13.17
CA LYS A 291 -20.10 5.67 -14.61
C LYS A 291 -20.14 4.16 -14.83
N ALA A 292 -21.26 3.54 -14.51
CA ALA A 292 -21.57 2.17 -14.88
C ALA A 292 -22.84 2.14 -15.72
N LYS A 293 -22.91 1.19 -16.67
CA LYS A 293 -24.12 0.93 -17.45
C LYS A 293 -24.49 -0.53 -17.28
N PHE A 294 -25.70 -0.77 -16.80
CA PHE A 294 -26.27 -2.09 -16.64
C PHE A 294 -27.23 -2.40 -17.80
N LYS A 295 -27.25 -3.66 -18.20
CA LYS A 295 -28.12 -4.13 -19.30
C LYS A 295 -29.52 -4.49 -18.80
N HIS A 296 -29.58 -4.94 -17.54
CA HIS A 296 -30.80 -5.40 -16.90
C HIS A 296 -31.24 -4.42 -15.82
N ARG A 297 -32.53 -4.37 -15.55
CA ARG A 297 -33.08 -3.52 -14.48
C ARG A 297 -32.81 -4.07 -13.08
N HIS A 298 -32.57 -5.38 -12.97
CA HIS A 298 -32.27 -6.04 -11.72
C HIS A 298 -31.10 -7.01 -11.88
N VAL A 299 -30.36 -7.19 -10.81
CA VAL A 299 -29.42 -8.30 -10.62
C VAL A 299 -29.82 -9.00 -9.33
N GLY A 300 -30.26 -10.26 -9.44
CA GLY A 300 -31.00 -10.91 -8.35
C GLY A 300 -32.29 -10.14 -8.06
N ASP A 301 -32.45 -9.77 -6.81
CA ASP A 301 -33.58 -9.01 -6.25
C ASP A 301 -33.26 -7.52 -6.03
N LEU A 302 -32.08 -7.03 -6.46
CA LEU A 302 -31.66 -5.64 -6.33
C LEU A 302 -31.88 -4.87 -7.66
N SER A 303 -32.52 -3.71 -7.60
CA SER A 303 -32.64 -2.78 -8.73
C SER A 303 -31.31 -2.15 -9.07
N THR A 304 -30.90 -2.19 -10.34
CA THR A 304 -29.58 -1.67 -10.76
C THR A 304 -29.44 -0.15 -10.63
N GLU A 305 -30.55 0.58 -10.65
CA GLU A 305 -30.55 2.03 -10.39
C GLU A 305 -30.17 2.35 -8.93
N MET A 306 -30.50 1.47 -7.99
CA MET A 306 -30.21 1.66 -6.57
C MET A 306 -28.74 1.58 -6.21
N ILE A 307 -27.90 1.09 -7.11
CA ILE A 307 -26.45 1.02 -6.91
C ILE A 307 -25.83 2.42 -6.85
N GLU A 308 -26.24 3.30 -7.75
CA GLU A 308 -25.77 4.70 -7.71
C GLU A 308 -26.29 5.40 -6.45
N HIS A 309 -27.55 5.14 -6.05
CA HIS A 309 -28.15 5.68 -4.84
C HIS A 309 -27.39 5.23 -3.58
N PHE A 310 -27.07 3.95 -3.47
CA PHE A 310 -26.26 3.41 -2.36
C PHE A 310 -24.92 4.13 -2.22
N PHE A 311 -24.13 4.22 -3.32
CA PHE A 311 -22.83 4.88 -3.26
C PHE A 311 -22.93 6.39 -3.02
N ARG A 312 -24.01 7.03 -3.44
CA ARG A 312 -24.28 8.43 -3.16
C ARG A 312 -24.51 8.65 -1.67
N SER A 313 -25.40 7.86 -1.07
CA SER A 313 -25.70 7.88 0.35
C SER A 313 -24.50 7.57 1.21
N LEU A 314 -23.75 6.51 0.87
CA LEU A 314 -22.50 6.13 1.52
C LEU A 314 -21.47 7.26 1.45
N SER A 315 -21.24 7.85 0.26
CA SER A 315 -20.28 8.94 0.07
C SER A 315 -20.63 10.16 0.91
N GLN A 316 -21.92 10.46 1.03
CA GLN A 316 -22.42 11.62 1.74
C GLN A 316 -22.14 11.52 3.24
N THR A 317 -22.50 10.42 3.88
CA THR A 317 -22.37 10.25 5.33
C THR A 317 -20.95 9.87 5.77
N LEU A 318 -20.22 9.10 4.97
CA LEU A 318 -18.81 8.79 5.21
C LEU A 318 -17.90 10.02 4.96
N GLY A 319 -18.35 10.95 4.10
CA GLY A 319 -17.57 12.15 3.77
C GLY A 319 -16.40 11.84 2.84
N ILE A 320 -16.66 11.15 1.72
CA ILE A 320 -15.65 10.73 0.78
C ILE A 320 -15.89 11.29 -0.63
N THR A 321 -14.82 11.54 -1.35
CA THR A 321 -14.86 11.71 -2.81
C THR A 321 -14.68 10.34 -3.45
N LEU A 322 -15.65 9.89 -4.24
CA LEU A 322 -15.69 8.57 -4.86
C LEU A 322 -15.92 8.69 -6.37
N ASN A 323 -15.03 8.12 -7.16
CA ASN A 323 -15.17 8.02 -8.61
C ASN A 323 -15.19 6.54 -9.01
N LEU A 324 -16.35 6.07 -9.41
CA LEU A 324 -16.60 4.71 -9.83
C LEU A 324 -16.84 4.65 -11.34
N LYS A 325 -16.15 3.74 -12.01
CA LYS A 325 -16.36 3.42 -13.42
C LYS A 325 -16.29 1.91 -13.60
N ALA A 326 -17.38 1.32 -14.08
CA ALA A 326 -17.41 -0.09 -14.44
C ALA A 326 -17.73 -0.26 -15.92
N LYS A 327 -17.07 -1.26 -16.55
CA LYS A 327 -17.30 -1.68 -17.93
C LYS A 327 -17.14 -3.19 -18.01
N GLY A 328 -18.13 -3.90 -18.53
CA GLY A 328 -18.09 -5.34 -18.71
C GLY A 328 -19.30 -5.88 -19.44
N GLY A 329 -19.31 -7.17 -19.70
CA GLY A 329 -20.41 -7.87 -20.37
C GLY A 329 -21.47 -8.40 -19.46
N ASN A 330 -21.15 -8.64 -18.19
CA ASN A 330 -21.99 -9.23 -17.15
C ASN A 330 -22.25 -8.22 -16.05
N ASP A 331 -23.52 -7.92 -15.77
CA ASP A 331 -23.92 -6.94 -14.76
C ASP A 331 -23.55 -7.39 -13.34
N HIS A 332 -23.61 -8.69 -13.04
CA HIS A 332 -23.18 -9.26 -11.77
C HIS A 332 -21.68 -8.95 -11.52
N HIS A 333 -20.80 -9.23 -12.48
CA HIS A 333 -19.37 -8.94 -12.38
C HIS A 333 -19.09 -7.44 -12.28
N CYS A 334 -19.77 -6.62 -13.07
CA CYS A 334 -19.65 -5.16 -12.97
C CYS A 334 -19.99 -4.64 -11.58
N LEU A 335 -21.00 -5.23 -10.90
CA LEU A 335 -21.42 -4.84 -9.56
C LEU A 335 -20.46 -5.34 -8.49
N GLN A 336 -20.11 -6.61 -8.52
CA GLN A 336 -19.22 -7.22 -7.53
C GLN A 336 -17.88 -6.48 -7.45
N TYR A 337 -17.34 -6.03 -8.60
CA TYR A 337 -16.06 -5.30 -8.65
C TYR A 337 -16.14 -3.83 -8.32
N THR A 338 -17.31 -3.24 -8.45
CA THR A 338 -17.52 -1.89 -7.96
C THR A 338 -17.47 -1.85 -6.42
N LEU A 339 -17.68 -2.99 -5.76
CA LEU A 339 -17.82 -3.14 -4.32
C LEU A 339 -16.67 -3.90 -3.63
N SER A 340 -15.96 -4.81 -4.35
CA SER A 340 -14.90 -5.62 -3.77
C SER A 340 -13.52 -5.02 -4.03
N ASP A 341 -12.90 -4.45 -3.02
CA ASP A 341 -11.52 -3.97 -3.07
C ASP A 341 -10.60 -4.89 -2.27
N LYS A 342 -9.63 -5.52 -2.97
CA LYS A 342 -8.54 -6.26 -2.33
C LYS A 342 -7.34 -5.34 -2.18
N SER A 343 -7.32 -4.50 -1.17
CA SER A 343 -6.11 -3.77 -0.79
C SER A 343 -5.89 -3.89 0.71
N GLY A 344 -5.15 -4.93 1.04
CA GLY A 344 -4.53 -5.05 2.34
C GLY A 344 -3.37 -4.07 2.52
#